data_1aae2bc9dd7f9a0b2c1bc25c8cab145d
#
_entry.id   1aae2bc9dd7f9a0b2c1bc25c8cab145d
#
_cell.length_a   1.000
_cell.length_b   1.000
_cell.length_c   1.000
_cell.angle_alpha   90.00
_cell.angle_beta   90.00
_cell.angle_gamma   90.00
#
_symmetry.space_group_name_H-M   'P 1'
#
loop_
_entity.id
_entity.type
_entity.pdbx_description
1 polymer ?
#
loop_
_entity_poly.entity_id
_entity_poly.type
_entity_poly.pdbx_seq_one_letter_code
_entity_poly.pdbx_strand_id
1 'polypeptide(L)'
;MSTEARKDARCGGWVCQKYIERPLLIDGRKFDIRAFCLLVTDRKGRIQAYAHRSCSYVRTSSTKYSLKPQDLAKKGVHLVNDGVQNKEESYGKFEAGNKLSLTNFVTRVDAPDNWLEETLIPRMEAIMRYTIDAAHARLNPKKRQACFELLGFDFMLDADLRVDLIEINSNPCLETWSCPLLEGLIPKLVDDVLRVGLDQILPPPSKKSLTKRQAEAVEALEAAGHDFTKIFGPSEEHVHFAEAPAEPASEPTAEPTAGKAAGSGWVKRVDPDTGVAFFVKE
;
A
#
# COMPACT_ATOMS: atom_id res chain seq x y z
N MET A 1 24.83 -21.49 11.58
CA MET A 1 23.79 -20.73 12.33
C MET A 1 24.45 -20.15 13.55
N SER A 2 24.46 -18.82 13.67
CA SER A 2 25.10 -18.14 14.80
C SER A 2 24.32 -18.39 16.10
N THR A 3 24.99 -18.26 17.24
CA THR A 3 24.39 -18.43 18.58
C THR A 3 23.27 -17.45 18.88
N GLU A 4 23.20 -16.30 18.18
CA GLU A 4 22.12 -15.30 18.27
C GLU A 4 20.81 -15.78 17.63
N ALA A 5 20.88 -16.53 16.52
CA ALA A 5 19.70 -17.09 15.86
C ALA A 5 18.91 -18.09 16.73
N ARG A 6 19.56 -18.67 17.75
CA ARG A 6 18.92 -19.61 18.69
C ARG A 6 18.19 -18.93 19.85
N LYS A 7 18.50 -17.66 20.17
CA LYS A 7 17.83 -16.93 21.27
C LYS A 7 16.44 -16.43 20.89
N ASP A 8 16.16 -16.24 19.61
CA ASP A 8 14.90 -15.72 19.09
C ASP A 8 13.88 -16.79 18.67
N ALA A 9 14.12 -18.05 19.00
CA ALA A 9 13.18 -19.16 18.70
C ALA A 9 11.78 -19.00 19.36
N ARG A 10 11.59 -17.97 20.19
CA ARG A 10 10.28 -17.60 20.79
C ARG A 10 9.42 -16.70 19.89
N CYS A 11 9.95 -16.15 18.81
CA CYS A 11 9.28 -15.23 17.89
C CYS A 11 9.09 -15.82 16.48
N GLY A 12 8.56 -17.03 16.37
CA GLY A 12 7.92 -17.49 15.14
C GLY A 12 8.76 -17.70 13.88
N GLY A 13 10.09 -17.67 13.93
CA GLY A 13 10.95 -17.99 12.79
C GLY A 13 11.38 -16.77 11.94
N TRP A 14 12.28 -17.03 11.00
CA TRP A 14 12.82 -16.05 10.07
C TRP A 14 12.11 -16.17 8.71
N VAL A 15 11.75 -15.04 8.09
CA VAL A 15 11.33 -14.99 6.69
C VAL A 15 12.51 -14.53 5.85
N CYS A 16 12.89 -15.34 4.85
CA CYS A 16 13.93 -14.99 3.88
C CYS A 16 13.25 -14.66 2.55
N GLN A 17 13.43 -13.43 2.08
CA GLN A 17 12.88 -12.95 0.81
C GLN A 17 14.02 -12.62 -0.15
N LYS A 18 13.81 -12.89 -1.46
CA LYS A 18 14.72 -12.43 -2.49
C LYS A 18 14.75 -10.90 -2.50
N TYR A 19 15.95 -10.33 -2.50
CA TYR A 19 16.09 -8.88 -2.56
C TYR A 19 15.75 -8.35 -3.95
N ILE A 20 15.06 -7.23 -4.04
CA ILE A 20 14.77 -6.53 -5.31
C ILE A 20 16.00 -5.70 -5.67
N GLU A 21 16.85 -6.27 -6.53
CA GLU A 21 18.14 -5.69 -6.87
C GLU A 21 18.04 -4.52 -7.86
N ARG A 22 16.97 -4.48 -8.65
CA ARG A 22 16.67 -3.44 -9.63
C ARG A 22 15.38 -2.70 -9.25
N PRO A 23 15.34 -1.99 -8.10
CA PRO A 23 14.17 -1.21 -7.75
C PRO A 23 14.02 0.00 -8.67
N LEU A 24 12.79 0.46 -8.87
CA LEU A 24 12.55 1.81 -9.40
C LEU A 24 13.13 2.83 -8.41
N LEU A 25 13.73 3.90 -8.92
CA LEU A 25 14.42 4.89 -8.11
C LEU A 25 13.85 6.30 -8.37
N ILE A 26 13.80 7.12 -7.33
CA ILE A 26 13.56 8.57 -7.43
C ILE A 26 14.90 9.28 -7.28
N ASP A 27 15.37 9.96 -8.32
CA ASP A 27 16.66 10.66 -8.33
C ASP A 27 17.83 9.76 -7.89
N GLY A 28 17.79 8.49 -8.25
CA GLY A 28 18.77 7.47 -7.86
C GLY A 28 18.63 6.97 -6.41
N ARG A 29 17.58 7.31 -5.70
CA ARG A 29 17.29 6.90 -4.32
C ARG A 29 16.19 5.87 -4.26
N LYS A 30 16.32 4.90 -3.36
CA LYS A 30 15.31 3.87 -3.11
C LYS A 30 14.07 4.47 -2.42
N PHE A 31 12.93 3.88 -2.66
CA PHE A 31 11.66 4.25 -1.98
C PHE A 31 10.80 2.99 -1.77
N ASP A 32 9.80 3.14 -0.93
CA ASP A 32 8.65 2.25 -0.85
C ASP A 32 7.34 3.06 -0.78
N ILE A 33 6.21 2.36 -0.91
CA ILE A 33 4.87 2.95 -0.82
C ILE A 33 4.18 2.36 0.41
N ARG A 34 3.79 3.20 1.36
CA ARG A 34 2.89 2.87 2.45
C ARG A 34 1.46 3.04 1.98
N ALA A 35 0.68 1.98 2.01
CA ALA A 35 -0.76 1.99 1.75
C ALA A 35 -1.53 1.39 2.92
N PHE A 36 -2.80 1.76 3.08
CA PHE A 36 -3.60 1.34 4.22
C PHE A 36 -4.77 0.45 3.80
N CYS A 37 -4.99 -0.60 4.57
CA CYS A 37 -6.12 -1.51 4.42
C CYS A 37 -6.81 -1.67 5.78
N LEU A 38 -8.11 -1.43 5.82
CA LEU A 38 -8.95 -1.63 7.00
C LEU A 38 -9.66 -2.98 6.91
N LEU A 39 -9.48 -3.81 7.91
CA LEU A 39 -10.29 -5.01 8.13
C LEU A 39 -11.42 -4.69 9.09
N VAL A 40 -12.63 -5.14 8.77
CA VAL A 40 -13.81 -5.00 9.64
C VAL A 40 -14.51 -6.35 9.71
N THR A 41 -15.13 -6.68 10.84
CA THR A 41 -15.98 -7.86 10.95
C THR A 41 -17.45 -7.48 10.99
N ASP A 42 -18.25 -8.16 10.19
CA ASP A 42 -19.69 -7.99 10.19
C ASP A 42 -20.35 -8.64 11.45
N ARG A 43 -21.69 -8.51 11.56
CA ARG A 43 -22.48 -9.11 12.65
C ARG A 43 -22.45 -10.65 12.67
N LYS A 44 -21.89 -11.31 11.65
CA LYS A 44 -21.68 -12.77 11.61
C LYS A 44 -20.22 -13.14 11.83
N GLY A 45 -19.36 -12.15 12.13
CA GLY A 45 -17.91 -12.34 12.31
C GLY A 45 -17.17 -12.63 11.01
N ARG A 46 -17.75 -12.31 9.84
CA ARG A 46 -17.08 -12.46 8.54
C ARG A 46 -16.25 -11.21 8.27
N ILE A 47 -15.05 -11.41 7.76
CA ILE A 47 -14.12 -10.32 7.43
C ILE A 47 -14.55 -9.61 6.15
N GLN A 48 -14.47 -8.31 6.18
CA GLN A 48 -14.51 -7.41 5.03
C GLN A 48 -13.22 -6.60 5.03
N ALA A 49 -12.67 -6.33 3.86
CA ALA A 49 -11.46 -5.52 3.72
C ALA A 49 -11.70 -4.33 2.79
N TYR A 50 -11.10 -3.20 3.15
CA TYR A 50 -11.25 -1.93 2.48
C TYR A 50 -9.88 -1.31 2.25
N ALA A 51 -9.51 -0.99 1.02
CA ALA A 51 -8.30 -0.25 0.69
C ALA A 51 -8.58 1.27 0.74
N HIS A 52 -7.69 2.04 1.36
CA HIS A 52 -7.79 3.49 1.39
C HIS A 52 -7.07 4.11 0.20
N ARG A 53 -7.78 4.80 -0.69
CA ARG A 53 -7.22 5.27 -1.96
C ARG A 53 -6.33 6.49 -1.82
N SER A 54 -6.74 7.50 -1.05
CA SER A 54 -6.08 8.80 -1.02
C SER A 54 -4.97 8.94 0.02
N CYS A 55 -4.90 8.05 1.04
CA CYS A 55 -3.92 8.18 2.13
C CYS A 55 -2.62 7.39 1.92
N SER A 56 -2.43 6.77 0.75
CA SER A 56 -1.14 6.15 0.43
C SER A 56 -0.07 7.20 0.16
N TYR A 57 1.16 6.92 0.59
CA TYR A 57 2.29 7.83 0.41
C TYR A 57 3.60 7.08 0.20
N VAL A 58 4.57 7.77 -0.38
CA VAL A 58 5.91 7.24 -0.67
C VAL A 58 6.87 7.67 0.43
N ARG A 59 7.72 6.74 0.89
CA ARG A 59 8.86 7.01 1.78
C ARG A 59 10.14 6.88 0.97
N THR A 60 11.03 7.84 1.06
CA THR A 60 12.25 7.91 0.26
C THR A 60 13.50 7.73 1.11
N SER A 61 14.55 7.15 0.54
CA SER A 61 15.87 7.13 1.15
C SER A 61 16.53 8.52 1.06
N SER A 62 17.30 8.89 2.06
CA SER A 62 18.18 10.06 2.06
C SER A 62 19.44 9.87 1.23
N THR A 63 19.75 8.62 0.87
CA THR A 63 21.02 8.21 0.25
C THR A 63 20.75 7.53 -1.09
N LYS A 64 21.63 7.73 -2.07
CA LYS A 64 21.54 7.04 -3.36
C LYS A 64 21.69 5.53 -3.20
N TYR A 65 20.89 4.79 -3.95
CA TYR A 65 20.92 3.34 -4.00
C TYR A 65 22.22 2.83 -4.60
N SER A 66 22.77 1.76 -4.02
CA SER A 66 24.01 1.15 -4.47
C SER A 66 24.08 -0.31 -4.03
N LEU A 67 24.53 -1.19 -4.92
CA LEU A 67 24.86 -2.60 -4.62
C LEU A 67 26.38 -2.83 -4.56
N LYS A 68 27.20 -1.78 -4.48
CA LYS A 68 28.64 -1.94 -4.31
C LYS A 68 28.96 -2.62 -2.99
N PRO A 69 29.97 -3.49 -2.91
CA PRO A 69 30.28 -4.26 -1.68
C PRO A 69 30.38 -3.39 -0.42
N GLN A 70 30.98 -2.20 -0.52
CA GLN A 70 31.12 -1.27 0.61
C GLN A 70 29.80 -0.64 1.08
N ASP A 71 28.74 -0.73 0.30
CA ASP A 71 27.43 -0.13 0.59
C ASP A 71 26.40 -1.15 1.09
N LEU A 72 26.64 -2.46 0.91
CA LEU A 72 25.68 -3.51 1.24
C LEU A 72 25.28 -3.53 2.75
N ALA A 73 26.18 -3.12 3.62
CA ALA A 73 25.90 -3.05 5.07
C ALA A 73 25.29 -1.71 5.52
N LYS A 74 25.19 -0.71 4.63
CA LYS A 74 24.68 0.62 4.95
C LYS A 74 23.16 0.63 4.97
N LYS A 75 22.58 0.60 6.16
CA LYS A 75 21.12 0.54 6.33
C LYS A 75 20.40 1.69 5.62
N GLY A 76 20.91 2.91 5.67
CA GLY A 76 20.32 4.09 5.02
C GLY A 76 20.25 3.99 3.49
N VAL A 77 21.05 3.12 2.85
CA VAL A 77 20.98 2.86 1.41
C VAL A 77 19.81 1.94 1.04
N HIS A 78 19.48 0.99 1.93
CA HIS A 78 18.59 -0.13 1.63
C HIS A 78 17.23 -0.05 2.31
N LEU A 79 17.13 0.59 3.47
CA LEU A 79 15.93 0.69 4.28
C LEU A 79 15.40 2.13 4.27
N VAL A 80 14.13 2.31 3.95
CA VAL A 80 13.50 3.64 3.78
C VAL A 80 12.61 4.05 4.96
N ASN A 81 12.44 3.19 5.95
CA ASN A 81 11.65 3.48 7.14
C ASN A 81 12.28 4.58 8.01
N ASP A 82 11.45 5.42 8.63
CA ASP A 82 11.90 6.58 9.42
C ASP A 82 12.89 6.23 10.54
N GLY A 83 12.73 5.08 11.20
CA GLY A 83 13.66 4.63 12.26
C GLY A 83 15.12 4.47 11.80
N VAL A 84 15.34 4.37 10.49
CA VAL A 84 16.67 4.37 9.86
C VAL A 84 17.00 5.73 9.28
N GLN A 85 16.09 6.28 8.47
CA GLN A 85 16.34 7.48 7.67
C GLN A 85 16.53 8.74 8.51
N ASN A 86 15.86 8.87 9.65
CA ASN A 86 16.00 10.04 10.55
C ASN A 86 17.41 10.19 11.18
N LYS A 87 18.28 9.19 11.00
CA LYS A 87 19.69 9.22 11.44
C LYS A 87 20.65 9.68 10.34
N GLU A 88 20.16 9.79 9.12
CA GLU A 88 20.96 10.22 7.98
C GLU A 88 21.04 11.75 7.92
N GLU A 89 22.23 12.30 7.65
CA GLU A 89 22.45 13.77 7.56
C GLU A 89 21.58 14.44 6.50
N SER A 90 21.16 13.70 5.48
CA SER A 90 20.35 14.20 4.38
C SER A 90 18.86 13.98 4.58
N TYR A 91 18.42 13.54 5.77
CA TYR A 91 17.00 13.40 6.07
C TYR A 91 16.24 14.71 5.91
N GLY A 92 15.13 14.67 5.18
CA GLY A 92 14.29 15.84 4.93
C GLY A 92 14.86 16.86 3.93
N LYS A 93 16.07 16.66 3.37
CA LYS A 93 16.69 17.62 2.43
C LYS A 93 16.06 17.59 1.04
N PHE A 94 15.53 16.46 0.60
CA PHE A 94 14.94 16.28 -0.73
C PHE A 94 13.43 16.44 -0.69
N GLU A 95 12.80 15.78 0.25
CA GLU A 95 11.36 15.86 0.55
C GLU A 95 11.18 16.07 2.05
N ALA A 96 10.21 16.90 2.45
CA ALA A 96 9.92 17.11 3.87
C ALA A 96 9.65 15.76 4.57
N GLY A 97 10.46 15.42 5.57
CA GLY A 97 10.40 14.14 6.27
C GLY A 97 10.57 12.90 5.37
N ASN A 98 11.26 13.05 4.22
CA ASN A 98 11.46 11.98 3.24
C ASN A 98 10.14 11.35 2.73
N LYS A 99 9.09 12.15 2.55
CA LYS A 99 7.77 11.68 2.15
C LYS A 99 7.21 12.44 0.96
N LEU A 100 6.52 11.72 0.06
CA LEU A 100 5.82 12.25 -1.10
C LEU A 100 4.41 11.70 -1.16
N SER A 101 3.46 12.52 -1.65
CA SER A 101 2.16 12.00 -2.09
C SER A 101 2.34 11.14 -3.34
N LEU A 102 1.41 10.23 -3.61
CA LEU A 102 1.44 9.43 -4.85
C LEU A 102 1.38 10.33 -6.10
N THR A 103 0.63 11.42 -6.05
CA THR A 103 0.56 12.40 -7.15
C THR A 103 1.93 13.01 -7.44
N ASN A 104 2.65 13.47 -6.41
CA ASN A 104 3.98 14.02 -6.59
C ASN A 104 5.01 12.95 -6.98
N PHE A 105 4.81 11.71 -6.56
CA PHE A 105 5.65 10.58 -6.94
C PHE A 105 5.61 10.32 -8.44
N VAL A 106 4.43 10.24 -9.04
CA VAL A 106 4.31 9.93 -10.48
C VAL A 106 4.92 11.00 -11.37
N THR A 107 5.03 12.26 -10.89
CA THR A 107 5.74 13.32 -11.63
C THR A 107 7.26 13.20 -11.59
N ARG A 108 7.80 12.36 -10.67
CA ARG A 108 9.24 12.14 -10.48
C ARG A 108 9.76 10.89 -11.16
N VAL A 109 8.87 10.01 -11.60
CA VAL A 109 9.21 8.78 -12.30
C VAL A 109 8.67 8.85 -13.73
N ASP A 110 9.36 8.26 -14.66
CA ASP A 110 8.97 8.20 -16.07
C ASP A 110 7.85 7.13 -16.23
N ALA A 111 6.68 7.41 -15.64
CA ALA A 111 5.53 6.54 -15.71
C ALA A 111 4.59 6.97 -16.86
N PRO A 112 3.83 6.02 -17.45
CA PRO A 112 2.83 6.33 -18.45
C PRO A 112 1.72 7.26 -17.93
N ASP A 113 1.05 7.99 -18.82
CA ASP A 113 -0.12 8.78 -18.46
C ASP A 113 -1.20 7.90 -17.81
N ASN A 114 -1.89 8.44 -16.79
CA ASN A 114 -2.92 7.75 -16.01
C ASN A 114 -2.46 6.46 -15.31
N TRP A 115 -1.16 6.15 -15.32
CA TRP A 115 -0.62 4.92 -14.72
C TRP A 115 -0.97 4.75 -13.24
N LEU A 116 -1.03 5.84 -12.49
CA LEU A 116 -1.41 5.83 -11.08
C LEU A 116 -2.79 5.20 -10.87
N GLU A 117 -3.80 5.73 -11.57
CA GLU A 117 -5.20 5.36 -11.40
C GLU A 117 -5.56 4.05 -12.14
N GLU A 118 -4.98 3.84 -13.32
CA GLU A 118 -5.32 2.70 -14.15
C GLU A 118 -4.48 1.43 -13.86
N THR A 119 -3.33 1.58 -13.18
CA THR A 119 -2.42 0.46 -12.98
C THR A 119 -1.91 0.34 -11.55
N LEU A 120 -1.27 1.37 -10.98
CA LEU A 120 -0.60 1.25 -9.68
C LEU A 120 -1.61 0.99 -8.55
N ILE A 121 -2.62 1.85 -8.41
CA ILE A 121 -3.65 1.70 -7.36
C ILE A 121 -4.41 0.38 -7.53
N PRO A 122 -4.97 0.03 -8.70
CA PRO A 122 -5.65 -1.25 -8.89
C PRO A 122 -4.75 -2.47 -8.61
N ARG A 123 -3.46 -2.39 -8.93
CA ARG A 123 -2.53 -3.48 -8.65
C ARG A 123 -2.25 -3.65 -7.17
N MET A 124 -2.05 -2.56 -6.43
CA MET A 124 -1.92 -2.60 -4.97
C MET A 124 -3.19 -3.17 -4.31
N GLU A 125 -4.37 -2.72 -4.73
CA GLU A 125 -5.67 -3.22 -4.25
C GLU A 125 -5.82 -4.73 -4.51
N ALA A 126 -5.44 -5.21 -5.70
CA ALA A 126 -5.46 -6.63 -6.04
C ALA A 126 -4.53 -7.45 -5.14
N ILE A 127 -3.30 -6.98 -4.89
CA ILE A 127 -2.36 -7.67 -3.99
C ILE A 127 -2.90 -7.69 -2.56
N MET A 128 -3.46 -6.59 -2.06
CA MET A 128 -4.12 -6.55 -0.75
C MET A 128 -5.24 -7.58 -0.68
N ARG A 129 -6.13 -7.62 -1.68
CA ARG A 129 -7.22 -8.60 -1.77
C ARG A 129 -6.72 -10.04 -1.72
N TYR A 130 -5.74 -10.41 -2.56
CA TYR A 130 -5.16 -11.75 -2.56
C TYR A 130 -4.56 -12.13 -1.21
N THR A 131 -3.88 -11.20 -0.56
CA THR A 131 -3.28 -11.44 0.74
C THR A 131 -4.32 -11.70 1.81
N ILE A 132 -5.39 -10.90 1.83
CA ILE A 132 -6.50 -11.09 2.77
C ILE A 132 -7.25 -12.39 2.47
N ASP A 133 -7.50 -12.69 1.21
CA ASP A 133 -8.16 -13.94 0.81
C ASP A 133 -7.36 -15.18 1.26
N ALA A 134 -6.05 -15.17 1.08
CA ALA A 134 -5.18 -16.26 1.54
C ALA A 134 -5.16 -16.42 3.07
N ALA A 135 -5.39 -15.35 3.83
CA ALA A 135 -5.27 -15.33 5.29
C ALA A 135 -6.61 -15.34 6.05
N HIS A 136 -7.74 -14.98 5.42
CA HIS A 136 -9.01 -14.65 6.08
C HIS A 136 -9.50 -15.71 7.06
N ALA A 137 -9.34 -17.00 6.76
CA ALA A 137 -9.74 -18.09 7.64
C ALA A 137 -8.97 -18.13 8.96
N ARG A 138 -7.74 -17.54 8.99
CA ARG A 138 -6.88 -17.48 10.17
C ARG A 138 -6.96 -16.17 10.91
N LEU A 139 -7.40 -15.08 10.26
CA LEU A 139 -7.46 -13.74 10.86
C LEU A 139 -8.56 -13.64 11.93
N ASN A 140 -9.70 -14.30 11.74
CA ASN A 140 -10.80 -14.31 12.73
C ASN A 140 -11.37 -15.73 12.97
N PRO A 141 -10.56 -16.69 13.46
CA PRO A 141 -10.97 -18.08 13.61
C PRO A 141 -12.13 -18.26 14.61
N LYS A 142 -12.28 -17.36 15.55
CA LYS A 142 -13.36 -17.37 16.57
C LYS A 142 -14.62 -16.62 16.13
N LYS A 143 -14.65 -16.11 14.89
CA LYS A 143 -15.76 -15.31 14.35
C LYS A 143 -16.21 -14.18 15.29
N ARG A 144 -15.26 -13.48 15.89
CA ARG A 144 -15.52 -12.31 16.72
C ARG A 144 -16.22 -11.25 15.88
N GLN A 145 -17.22 -10.63 16.47
CA GLN A 145 -17.99 -9.55 15.86
C GLN A 145 -17.45 -8.21 16.37
N ALA A 146 -17.84 -7.13 15.70
CA ALA A 146 -17.52 -5.77 16.14
C ALA A 146 -16.01 -5.55 16.34
N CYS A 147 -15.19 -6.08 15.44
CA CYS A 147 -13.74 -5.90 15.44
C CYS A 147 -13.31 -5.18 14.17
N PHE A 148 -12.29 -4.33 14.30
CA PHE A 148 -11.59 -3.78 13.15
C PHE A 148 -10.09 -3.75 13.42
N GLU A 149 -9.30 -3.72 12.35
CA GLU A 149 -7.84 -3.65 12.36
C GLU A 149 -7.36 -2.83 11.18
N LEU A 150 -6.55 -1.81 11.43
CA LEU A 150 -5.91 -1.04 10.37
C LEU A 150 -4.55 -1.67 10.07
N LEU A 151 -4.32 -2.02 8.82
CA LEU A 151 -3.08 -2.61 8.33
C LEU A 151 -2.32 -1.60 7.45
N GLY A 152 -1.00 -1.55 7.61
CA GLY A 152 -0.09 -0.84 6.72
C GLY A 152 0.60 -1.82 5.78
N PHE A 153 0.34 -1.71 4.49
CA PHE A 153 0.99 -2.48 3.44
C PHE A 153 2.17 -1.69 2.89
N ASP A 154 3.33 -2.31 2.82
CA ASP A 154 4.54 -1.70 2.25
C ASP A 154 4.84 -2.35 0.90
N PHE A 155 4.77 -1.54 -0.17
CA PHE A 155 5.02 -1.97 -1.53
C PHE A 155 6.31 -1.38 -2.07
N MET A 156 6.94 -2.09 -2.99
CA MET A 156 8.05 -1.61 -3.78
C MET A 156 7.77 -1.81 -5.26
N LEU A 157 8.35 -0.96 -6.07
CA LEU A 157 8.33 -1.11 -7.52
C LEU A 157 9.72 -1.51 -8.01
N ASP A 158 9.76 -2.44 -8.96
CA ASP A 158 10.99 -2.71 -9.69
C ASP A 158 11.16 -1.75 -10.89
N ALA A 159 12.29 -1.83 -11.58
CA ALA A 159 12.60 -0.98 -12.73
C ALA A 159 11.65 -1.21 -13.92
N ASP A 160 10.89 -2.30 -13.92
CA ASP A 160 9.92 -2.64 -14.95
C ASP A 160 8.48 -2.28 -14.50
N LEU A 161 8.33 -1.43 -13.46
CA LEU A 161 7.07 -0.97 -12.85
C LEU A 161 6.20 -2.10 -12.26
N ARG A 162 6.78 -3.26 -11.95
CA ARG A 162 6.06 -4.31 -11.23
C ARG A 162 5.93 -3.94 -9.76
N VAL A 163 4.78 -4.24 -9.20
CA VAL A 163 4.46 -3.97 -7.80
C VAL A 163 4.69 -5.22 -6.97
N ASP A 164 5.60 -5.14 -6.02
CA ASP A 164 5.93 -6.20 -5.07
C ASP A 164 5.46 -5.82 -3.66
N LEU A 165 4.85 -6.77 -2.95
CA LEU A 165 4.53 -6.63 -1.52
C LEU A 165 5.78 -6.97 -0.70
N ILE A 166 6.21 -6.02 0.15
CA ILE A 166 7.36 -6.23 1.04
C ILE A 166 6.92 -6.79 2.38
N GLU A 167 6.00 -6.11 3.06
CA GLU A 167 5.50 -6.53 4.37
C GLU A 167 4.12 -5.94 4.67
N ILE A 168 3.49 -6.48 5.72
CA ILE A 168 2.23 -5.98 6.27
C ILE A 168 2.42 -5.71 7.75
N ASN A 169 2.10 -4.50 8.17
CA ASN A 169 2.20 -4.03 9.54
C ASN A 169 0.81 -3.98 10.19
N SER A 170 0.61 -4.73 11.28
CA SER A 170 -0.65 -4.74 12.05
C SER A 170 -0.83 -3.53 12.98
N ASN A 171 0.17 -2.69 13.10
CA ASN A 171 0.12 -1.46 13.90
C ASN A 171 0.91 -0.37 13.16
N PRO A 172 0.39 0.13 12.02
CA PRO A 172 1.09 1.15 11.25
C PRO A 172 1.25 2.43 12.07
N CYS A 173 2.40 3.07 11.93
CA CYS A 173 2.64 4.38 12.56
C CYS A 173 1.67 5.41 11.98
N LEU A 174 0.97 6.12 12.84
CA LEU A 174 -0.01 7.18 12.53
C LEU A 174 0.47 8.55 13.04
N GLU A 175 1.77 8.75 13.16
CA GLU A 175 2.31 10.04 13.57
C GLU A 175 2.10 11.12 12.50
N THR A 176 1.90 12.36 12.94
CA THR A 176 1.63 13.51 12.05
C THR A 176 2.77 14.51 12.01
N TRP A 177 3.58 14.59 13.08
CA TRP A 177 4.57 15.65 13.28
C TRP A 177 5.83 15.53 12.40
N SER A 178 6.05 14.42 11.72
CA SER A 178 7.28 14.21 10.96
C SER A 178 7.32 15.00 9.64
N CYS A 179 6.17 15.34 9.07
CA CYS A 179 6.09 16.17 7.86
C CYS A 179 4.66 16.70 7.60
N PRO A 180 4.53 17.85 6.89
CA PRO A 180 3.23 18.45 6.57
C PRO A 180 2.29 17.54 5.77
N LEU A 181 2.84 16.61 4.97
CA LEU A 181 2.03 15.65 4.23
C LEU A 181 1.20 14.77 5.19
N LEU A 182 1.82 14.27 6.26
CA LEU A 182 1.14 13.40 7.22
C LEU A 182 0.15 14.17 8.11
N GLU A 183 0.40 15.47 8.38
CA GLU A 183 -0.55 16.33 9.08
C GLU A 183 -1.91 16.41 8.37
N GLY A 184 -1.90 16.32 7.02
CA GLY A 184 -3.14 16.28 6.23
C GLY A 184 -3.73 14.88 6.07
N LEU A 185 -2.88 13.88 5.81
CA LEU A 185 -3.34 12.53 5.46
C LEU A 185 -3.84 11.72 6.66
N ILE A 186 -3.11 11.73 7.77
CA ILE A 186 -3.40 10.84 8.90
C ILE A 186 -4.72 11.17 9.60
N PRO A 187 -5.08 12.43 9.90
CA PRO A 187 -6.37 12.75 10.48
C PRO A 187 -7.55 12.28 9.61
N LYS A 188 -7.43 12.46 8.26
CA LYS A 188 -8.44 11.95 7.32
C LYS A 188 -8.55 10.43 7.37
N LEU A 189 -7.42 9.72 7.34
CA LEU A 189 -7.39 8.27 7.46
C LEU A 189 -8.09 7.79 8.74
N VAL A 190 -7.78 8.42 9.89
CA VAL A 190 -8.36 8.04 11.19
C VAL A 190 -9.87 8.30 11.20
N ASP A 191 -10.34 9.43 10.67
CA ASP A 191 -11.77 9.73 10.55
C ASP A 191 -12.48 8.66 9.71
N ASP A 192 -11.93 8.32 8.53
CA ASP A 192 -12.48 7.30 7.65
C ASP A 192 -12.47 5.90 8.30
N VAL A 193 -11.42 5.56 9.07
CA VAL A 193 -11.35 4.30 9.84
C VAL A 193 -12.48 4.24 10.88
N LEU A 194 -12.74 5.31 11.60
CA LEU A 194 -13.80 5.35 12.60
C LEU A 194 -15.19 5.21 11.96
N ARG A 195 -15.42 5.86 10.82
CA ARG A 195 -16.69 5.77 10.09
C ARG A 195 -16.96 4.35 9.58
N VAL A 196 -15.98 3.72 8.94
CA VAL A 196 -16.16 2.38 8.37
C VAL A 196 -16.10 1.30 9.45
N GLY A 197 -15.21 1.45 10.43
CA GLY A 197 -14.97 0.42 11.45
C GLY A 197 -15.87 0.52 12.67
N LEU A 198 -16.20 1.73 13.11
CA LEU A 198 -16.88 1.96 14.39
C LEU A 198 -18.36 2.33 14.25
N ASP A 199 -18.74 3.19 13.30
CA ASP A 199 -20.12 3.69 13.18
C ASP A 199 -21.14 2.59 12.89
N GLN A 200 -20.69 1.51 12.25
CA GLN A 200 -21.53 0.32 12.02
C GLN A 200 -21.90 -0.41 13.33
N ILE A 201 -21.08 -0.24 14.36
CA ILE A 201 -21.18 -0.93 15.66
C ILE A 201 -21.77 0.01 16.69
N LEU A 202 -21.27 1.22 16.73
CA LEU A 202 -21.67 2.31 17.63
C LEU A 202 -22.06 3.51 16.76
N PRO A 203 -23.31 3.55 16.28
CA PRO A 203 -23.73 4.66 15.42
C PRO A 203 -23.58 5.99 16.17
N PRO A 204 -23.21 7.06 15.46
CA PRO A 204 -23.04 8.38 16.06
C PRO A 204 -24.33 8.82 16.77
N PRO A 205 -24.21 9.65 17.81
CA PRO A 205 -25.37 10.12 18.56
C PRO A 205 -26.36 10.81 17.65
N SER A 206 -27.67 10.66 17.96
CA SER A 206 -28.70 11.28 17.12
C SER A 206 -28.51 12.81 17.03
N LYS A 207 -28.75 13.38 15.84
CA LYS A 207 -28.61 14.85 15.59
C LYS A 207 -29.37 15.70 16.62
N LYS A 208 -30.43 15.15 17.26
CA LYS A 208 -31.18 15.81 18.31
C LYS A 208 -30.43 16.04 19.62
N SER A 209 -29.39 15.27 19.89
CA SER A 209 -28.54 15.39 21.09
C SER A 209 -27.30 16.23 20.88
N LEU A 210 -27.06 16.71 19.66
CA LEU A 210 -25.88 17.50 19.28
C LEU A 210 -26.19 19.00 19.37
N THR A 211 -25.18 19.80 19.73
CA THR A 211 -25.24 21.25 19.53
C THR A 211 -25.29 21.57 18.03
N LYS A 212 -25.80 22.75 17.65
CA LYS A 212 -25.88 23.19 16.26
C LYS A 212 -24.53 23.03 15.52
N ARG A 213 -23.44 23.49 16.15
CA ARG A 213 -22.07 23.37 15.59
C ARG A 213 -21.63 21.92 15.38
N GLN A 214 -21.98 21.03 16.32
CA GLN A 214 -21.70 19.60 16.19
C GLN A 214 -22.53 18.95 15.09
N ALA A 215 -23.81 19.33 14.97
CA ALA A 215 -24.68 18.82 13.91
C ALA A 215 -24.20 19.26 12.51
N GLU A 216 -23.78 20.53 12.34
CA GLU A 216 -23.19 21.05 11.10
C GLU A 216 -21.89 20.32 10.75
N ALA A 217 -21.02 20.05 11.74
CA ALA A 217 -19.80 19.29 11.53
C ALA A 217 -20.07 17.84 11.09
N VAL A 218 -21.02 17.15 11.74
CA VAL A 218 -21.43 15.80 11.36
C VAL A 218 -22.02 15.78 9.94
N GLU A 219 -22.84 16.76 9.58
CA GLU A 219 -23.43 16.86 8.24
C GLU A 219 -22.37 17.09 7.16
N ALA A 220 -21.40 17.96 7.42
CA ALA A 220 -20.26 18.18 6.52
C ALA A 220 -19.42 16.91 6.34
N LEU A 221 -19.21 16.18 7.43
CA LEU A 221 -18.50 14.92 7.40
C LEU A 221 -19.29 13.82 6.65
N GLU A 222 -20.60 13.69 6.88
CA GLU A 222 -21.48 12.75 6.15
C GLU A 222 -21.46 13.05 4.64
N ALA A 223 -21.49 14.34 4.28
CA ALA A 223 -21.45 14.78 2.87
C ALA A 223 -20.10 14.48 2.21
N ALA A 224 -19.00 14.54 2.95
CA ALA A 224 -17.67 14.25 2.43
C ALA A 224 -17.46 12.76 2.11
N GLY A 225 -18.24 11.85 2.73
CA GLY A 225 -18.05 10.41 2.56
C GLY A 225 -16.70 9.91 3.13
N HIS A 226 -16.25 8.77 2.64
CA HIS A 226 -14.95 8.19 2.96
C HIS A 226 -14.25 7.66 1.71
N ASP A 227 -12.91 7.59 1.74
CA ASP A 227 -12.10 7.14 0.60
C ASP A 227 -11.73 5.65 0.64
N PHE A 228 -12.40 4.87 1.47
CA PHE A 228 -12.26 3.43 1.48
C PHE A 228 -13.04 2.76 0.35
N THR A 229 -12.36 1.94 -0.43
CA THR A 229 -12.96 1.06 -1.43
C THR A 229 -12.97 -0.36 -0.91
N LYS A 230 -14.13 -1.03 -0.94
CA LYS A 230 -14.23 -2.42 -0.54
C LYS A 230 -13.52 -3.31 -1.56
N ILE A 231 -12.58 -4.11 -1.09
CA ILE A 231 -11.76 -5.01 -1.91
C ILE A 231 -12.02 -6.50 -1.61
N PHE A 232 -12.63 -6.82 -0.45
CA PHE A 232 -12.92 -8.20 -0.06
C PHE A 232 -14.15 -8.26 0.85
N GLY A 233 -14.96 -9.31 0.74
CA GLY A 233 -16.06 -9.62 1.68
C GLY A 233 -17.31 -10.19 1.04
N PRO A 234 -18.34 -10.54 1.84
CA PRO A 234 -19.44 -11.42 1.48
C PRO A 234 -20.44 -10.90 0.41
N SER A 235 -20.35 -9.64 -0.02
CA SER A 235 -21.21 -9.09 -1.08
C SER A 235 -20.59 -9.16 -2.47
N GLU A 236 -19.37 -9.64 -2.59
CA GLU A 236 -18.74 -9.93 -3.88
C GLU A 236 -18.81 -11.42 -4.10
N GLU A 237 -19.41 -11.85 -5.21
CA GLU A 237 -19.27 -13.22 -5.69
C GLU A 237 -17.78 -13.54 -5.73
N HIS A 238 -17.40 -14.69 -5.14
CA HIS A 238 -16.04 -15.17 -5.23
C HIS A 238 -15.72 -15.37 -6.71
N VAL A 239 -15.10 -14.39 -7.33
CA VAL A 239 -14.40 -14.63 -8.57
C VAL A 239 -13.24 -15.52 -8.18
N HIS A 240 -13.38 -16.82 -8.41
CA HIS A 240 -12.26 -17.74 -8.40
C HIS A 240 -11.30 -17.22 -9.46
N PHE A 241 -10.29 -16.48 -9.04
CA PHE A 241 -9.14 -16.30 -9.91
C PHE A 241 -8.49 -17.67 -10.00
N ALA A 242 -8.47 -18.21 -11.22
CA ALA A 242 -7.59 -19.30 -11.55
C ALA A 242 -6.19 -19.00 -11.00
N GLU A 243 -5.50 -20.03 -10.57
CA GLU A 243 -4.19 -20.02 -9.91
C GLU A 243 -3.31 -18.84 -10.30
N ALA A 244 -2.63 -18.25 -9.29
CA ALA A 244 -1.61 -17.24 -9.53
C ALA A 244 -0.76 -17.69 -10.73
N PRO A 245 -0.56 -16.84 -11.75
CA PRO A 245 0.21 -17.23 -12.91
C PRO A 245 1.55 -17.74 -12.42
N ALA A 246 1.87 -18.99 -12.81
CA ALA A 246 3.20 -19.54 -12.67
C ALA A 246 4.19 -18.50 -13.22
N GLU A 247 5.36 -18.41 -12.61
CA GLU A 247 6.46 -17.58 -13.12
C GLU A 247 6.54 -17.74 -14.65
N PRO A 248 6.62 -16.65 -15.43
CA PRO A 248 6.68 -16.77 -16.87
C PRO A 248 7.89 -17.59 -17.25
N ALA A 249 7.63 -18.82 -17.67
CA ALA A 249 8.59 -19.55 -18.50
C ALA A 249 8.83 -18.70 -19.74
N SER A 250 10.09 -18.56 -20.10
CA SER A 250 10.64 -17.95 -21.31
C SER A 250 9.63 -17.78 -22.45
N GLU A 251 9.47 -16.51 -22.87
CA GLU A 251 8.92 -15.96 -24.12
C GLU A 251 7.71 -16.65 -24.78
N PRO A 252 6.60 -15.95 -24.93
CA PRO A 252 5.72 -16.11 -26.05
C PRO A 252 5.83 -14.92 -27.01
N THR A 253 6.27 -15.21 -28.23
CA THR A 253 6.05 -14.36 -29.39
C THR A 253 4.56 -14.26 -29.69
N ALA A 254 3.94 -13.16 -29.35
CA ALA A 254 2.62 -12.79 -29.83
C ALA A 254 2.63 -11.33 -30.29
N GLU A 255 2.21 -11.12 -31.54
CA GLU A 255 2.18 -9.81 -32.20
C GLU A 255 1.28 -8.80 -31.48
N PRO A 256 1.67 -7.50 -31.40
CA PRO A 256 0.96 -6.49 -30.63
C PRO A 256 -0.09 -5.79 -31.47
N THR A 257 -1.29 -5.66 -30.92
CA THR A 257 -2.21 -4.59 -31.35
C THR A 257 -1.83 -3.31 -30.58
N ALA A 258 -1.07 -2.46 -31.23
CA ALA A 258 -0.52 -1.25 -30.65
C ALA A 258 -1.51 -0.08 -30.71
N GLY A 259 -1.91 0.41 -29.54
CA GLY A 259 -2.38 1.79 -29.39
C GLY A 259 -1.20 2.63 -28.86
N LYS A 260 -0.62 3.49 -29.69
CA LYS A 260 0.46 4.39 -29.28
C LYS A 260 -0.08 5.53 -28.43
N ALA A 261 0.34 5.61 -27.18
CA ALA A 261 0.34 6.87 -26.43
C ALA A 261 1.59 7.67 -26.83
N ALA A 262 1.39 8.89 -27.28
CA ALA A 262 2.47 9.74 -27.78
C ALA A 262 3.32 10.25 -26.61
N GLY A 263 4.63 9.93 -26.59
CA GLY A 263 5.63 10.71 -25.88
C GLY A 263 6.53 9.99 -24.88
N SER A 264 6.16 8.84 -24.31
CA SER A 264 6.93 8.27 -23.16
C SER A 264 7.70 6.99 -23.44
N GLY A 265 7.57 6.38 -24.64
CA GLY A 265 8.16 5.05 -24.90
C GLY A 265 7.52 3.90 -24.13
N TRP A 266 6.38 4.15 -23.48
CA TRP A 266 5.60 3.14 -22.77
C TRP A 266 4.42 2.68 -23.62
N VAL A 267 4.22 1.35 -23.72
CA VAL A 267 3.09 0.72 -24.43
C VAL A 267 2.19 0.01 -23.44
N LYS A 268 0.90 0.36 -23.46
CA LYS A 268 -0.12 -0.31 -22.65
C LYS A 268 -0.41 -1.69 -23.25
N ARG A 269 -0.33 -2.71 -22.42
CA ARG A 269 -0.75 -4.08 -22.74
C ARG A 269 -1.78 -4.54 -21.73
N VAL A 270 -2.63 -5.49 -22.12
CA VAL A 270 -3.61 -6.10 -21.25
C VAL A 270 -3.22 -7.57 -21.12
N ASP A 271 -3.09 -8.04 -19.90
CA ASP A 271 -2.85 -9.44 -19.60
C ASP A 271 -4.08 -10.24 -20.09
N PRO A 272 -3.91 -11.21 -21.00
CA PRO A 272 -5.02 -11.94 -21.60
C PRO A 272 -5.78 -12.81 -20.60
N ASP A 273 -5.14 -13.24 -19.51
CA ASP A 273 -5.70 -14.16 -18.54
C ASP A 273 -6.42 -13.44 -17.40
N THR A 274 -5.92 -12.25 -17.03
CA THR A 274 -6.45 -11.48 -15.89
C THR A 274 -7.24 -10.24 -16.29
N GLY A 275 -7.14 -9.79 -17.56
CA GLY A 275 -7.74 -8.55 -18.04
C GLY A 275 -7.11 -7.27 -17.46
N VAL A 276 -6.03 -7.38 -16.68
CA VAL A 276 -5.37 -6.26 -16.04
C VAL A 276 -4.43 -5.56 -17.03
N ALA A 277 -4.58 -4.24 -17.15
CA ALA A 277 -3.68 -3.43 -17.97
C ALA A 277 -2.30 -3.30 -17.29
N PHE A 278 -1.23 -3.38 -18.08
CA PHE A 278 0.13 -3.07 -17.65
C PHE A 278 0.87 -2.33 -18.77
N PHE A 279 1.95 -1.64 -18.41
CA PHE A 279 2.74 -0.88 -19.37
C PHE A 279 4.14 -1.50 -19.51
N VAL A 280 4.64 -1.52 -20.74
CA VAL A 280 6.00 -2.01 -21.08
C VAL A 280 6.74 -0.87 -21.76
N LYS A 281 7.97 -0.64 -21.37
CA LYS A 281 8.86 0.33 -22.03
C LYS A 281 9.50 -0.34 -23.25
N GLU A 282 9.29 0.21 -24.46
CA GLU A 282 9.93 -0.22 -25.71
C GLU A 282 11.28 0.47 -25.92
#